data_5f4144828d483ebc28174bf2d032d625
#
_entry.id   5f4144828d483ebc28174bf2d032d625
#
_cell.length_a   1.000
_cell.length_b   1.000
_cell.length_c   1.000
_cell.angle_alpha   90.00
_cell.angle_beta   90.00
_cell.angle_gamma   90.00
#
_symmetry.space_group_name_H-M   'P 1'
#
loop_
_entity.id
_entity.type
_entity.pdbx_description
1 polymer ?
#
loop_
_entity_poly.entity_id
_entity_poly.type
_entity_poly.pdbx_seq_one_letter_code
_entity_poly.pdbx_strand_id
1 'polypeptide(L)'
;MSDVFSRFAPFIQDYIYRCKWEELREIQVLAAKAIFDTDENLLLSSGTASGKTEAAFLPVLTQLWENPSASVGVLYLSPLKALINDQFERLEGLLEEAAIPVTKWHGDASAAAKKRVMKRPQGVIQTTPESLESMLMHNSSGAYRLFSDLRFIIIDEMHYFMDNDRGLQLLCLLERLARLIGYHPRRIGLSATLGDCTSAVQWLNTDSGRDCIVPKCHEKGRSLRLSVRFFPIKEKIPNSDSKVLLQNYYDYLFESTWNKRCILFSNSKGEVEENIAHLRRIAAERRLPDNYLVHHANISPALREFTEQKMKSSEQPVCTGATVTLELGIDLGKLERIVQTGCPLTVSGLVQRLGRTGRRGGVAEMRFAFRWDMSLPPQEFYKEINWDFVMCIAMILLYTRERWIEPMYLPKLPYSLLYHQTMSWLSSQGSVKPVSYTHLRAHETKANL
;
A
#
# COMPACT_ATOMS: atom_id res chain seq x y z
N MET A 1 8.24 -30.56 -0.48
CA MET A 1 8.18 -29.31 -1.29
C MET A 1 7.09 -29.47 -2.33
N SER A 2 6.36 -28.40 -2.67
CA SER A 2 5.26 -28.48 -3.63
C SER A 2 5.82 -28.76 -5.04
N ASP A 3 5.00 -29.41 -5.89
CA ASP A 3 5.25 -29.63 -7.32
C ASP A 3 5.69 -28.35 -8.09
N VAL A 4 5.25 -27.18 -7.59
CA VAL A 4 5.58 -25.86 -8.15
C VAL A 4 7.05 -25.45 -7.91
N PHE A 5 7.70 -25.94 -6.84
CA PHE A 5 9.08 -25.54 -6.51
C PHE A 5 10.06 -25.90 -7.61
N SER A 6 9.93 -27.11 -8.20
CA SER A 6 10.79 -27.59 -9.28
C SER A 6 10.62 -26.80 -10.58
N ARG A 7 9.55 -26.03 -10.73
CA ARG A 7 9.27 -25.18 -11.91
C ARG A 7 9.93 -23.81 -11.84
N PHE A 8 10.43 -23.39 -10.66
CA PHE A 8 11.14 -22.13 -10.57
C PHE A 8 12.56 -22.23 -11.16
N ALA A 9 13.03 -21.13 -11.72
CA ALA A 9 14.42 -21.00 -12.18
C ALA A 9 15.41 -21.28 -11.05
N PRO A 10 16.62 -21.82 -11.35
CA PRO A 10 17.61 -22.20 -10.34
C PRO A 10 17.92 -21.09 -9.34
N PHE A 11 18.13 -19.86 -9.77
CA PHE A 11 18.41 -18.72 -8.86
C PHE A 11 17.27 -18.42 -7.90
N ILE A 12 16.00 -18.70 -8.29
CA ILE A 12 14.83 -18.58 -7.40
C ILE A 12 14.84 -19.69 -6.35
N GLN A 13 15.17 -20.92 -6.74
CA GLN A 13 15.29 -22.04 -5.81
C GLN A 13 16.39 -21.77 -4.78
N ASP A 14 17.55 -21.27 -5.23
CA ASP A 14 18.67 -20.89 -4.36
C ASP A 14 18.29 -19.76 -3.40
N TYR A 15 17.54 -18.76 -3.87
CA TYR A 15 16.99 -17.70 -3.03
C TYR A 15 16.08 -18.25 -1.92
N ILE A 16 15.17 -19.17 -2.25
CA ILE A 16 14.25 -19.81 -1.29
C ILE A 16 15.06 -20.57 -0.23
N TYR A 17 16.10 -21.30 -0.62
CA TYR A 17 16.99 -22.00 0.31
C TYR A 17 17.77 -21.04 1.23
N ARG A 18 18.32 -19.96 0.67
CA ARG A 18 19.02 -18.93 1.47
C ARG A 18 18.12 -18.22 2.48
N CYS A 19 16.88 -17.97 2.09
CA CYS A 19 15.87 -17.41 2.99
C CYS A 19 15.37 -18.41 4.04
N LYS A 20 15.85 -19.68 3.99
CA LYS A 20 15.45 -20.76 4.91
C LYS A 20 13.94 -20.95 4.95
N TRP A 21 13.29 -20.87 3.78
CA TRP A 21 11.86 -21.16 3.72
C TRP A 21 11.67 -22.69 3.70
N GLU A 22 10.99 -23.19 4.73
CA GLU A 22 10.67 -24.62 4.83
C GLU A 22 9.60 -25.02 3.82
N GLU A 23 8.62 -24.12 3.61
CA GLU A 23 7.52 -24.32 2.68
C GLU A 23 7.14 -23.00 1.98
N LEU A 24 6.64 -23.12 0.75
CA LEU A 24 5.98 -22.02 0.06
C LEU A 24 4.60 -21.77 0.68
N ARG A 25 4.23 -20.52 0.81
CA ARG A 25 2.89 -20.16 1.28
C ARG A 25 1.84 -20.52 0.22
N GLU A 26 0.63 -20.83 0.66
CA GLU A 26 -0.47 -21.21 -0.23
C GLU A 26 -0.67 -20.19 -1.38
N ILE A 27 -0.66 -18.88 -1.07
CA ILE A 27 -0.77 -17.82 -2.08
C ILE A 27 0.36 -17.88 -3.12
N GLN A 28 1.58 -18.23 -2.72
CA GLN A 28 2.73 -18.35 -3.63
C GLN A 28 2.60 -19.54 -4.55
N VAL A 29 2.11 -20.67 -4.03
CA VAL A 29 1.84 -21.88 -4.83
C VAL A 29 0.73 -21.64 -5.85
N LEU A 30 -0.38 -21.04 -5.41
CA LEU A 30 -1.53 -20.78 -6.28
C LEU A 30 -1.21 -19.72 -7.34
N ALA A 31 -0.49 -18.67 -6.98
CA ALA A 31 -0.05 -17.65 -7.93
C ALA A 31 0.92 -18.22 -8.97
N ALA A 32 1.88 -19.03 -8.55
CA ALA A 32 2.82 -19.66 -9.47
C ALA A 32 2.11 -20.61 -10.44
N LYS A 33 1.17 -21.43 -9.97
CA LYS A 33 0.34 -22.26 -10.87
C LYS A 33 -0.41 -21.40 -11.88
N ALA A 34 -1.11 -20.36 -11.43
CA ALA A 34 -1.84 -19.47 -12.32
C ALA A 34 -0.92 -18.81 -13.36
N ILE A 35 0.27 -18.37 -12.97
CA ILE A 35 1.20 -17.69 -13.88
C ILE A 35 1.82 -18.67 -14.88
N PHE A 36 2.16 -19.89 -14.47
CA PHE A 36 2.77 -20.88 -15.35
C PHE A 36 1.79 -21.60 -16.27
N ASP A 37 0.53 -21.77 -15.82
CA ASP A 37 -0.43 -22.65 -16.52
C ASP A 37 -1.44 -21.87 -17.38
N THR A 38 -1.51 -20.55 -17.23
CA THR A 38 -2.48 -19.71 -17.96
C THR A 38 -1.88 -18.38 -18.42
N ASP A 39 -2.58 -17.68 -19.31
CA ASP A 39 -2.26 -16.33 -19.74
C ASP A 39 -3.21 -15.27 -19.14
N GLU A 40 -4.10 -15.68 -18.23
CA GLU A 40 -5.10 -14.83 -17.63
C GLU A 40 -4.47 -13.80 -16.69
N ASN A 41 -5.14 -12.65 -16.49
CA ASN A 41 -4.77 -11.71 -15.44
C ASN A 41 -4.88 -12.39 -14.06
N LEU A 42 -4.21 -11.84 -13.06
CA LEU A 42 -4.17 -12.43 -11.74
C LEU A 42 -4.43 -11.36 -10.67
N LEU A 43 -5.37 -11.61 -9.77
CA LEU A 43 -5.61 -10.78 -8.60
C LEU A 43 -5.22 -11.54 -7.33
N LEU A 44 -4.17 -11.09 -6.66
CA LEU A 44 -3.73 -11.62 -5.37
C LEU A 44 -4.28 -10.74 -4.23
N SER A 45 -5.42 -11.14 -3.68
CA SER A 45 -6.06 -10.49 -2.53
C SER A 45 -5.82 -11.31 -1.27
N SER A 46 -5.05 -10.78 -0.34
CA SER A 46 -4.82 -11.42 0.96
C SER A 46 -4.24 -10.41 1.96
N GLY A 47 -4.31 -10.73 3.24
CA GLY A 47 -3.81 -9.87 4.32
C GLY A 47 -2.37 -9.40 4.12
N THR A 48 -1.97 -8.34 4.81
CA THR A 48 -0.59 -7.84 4.78
C THR A 48 0.38 -8.91 5.28
N ALA A 49 1.61 -8.91 4.74
CA ALA A 49 2.66 -9.89 5.05
C ALA A 49 2.33 -11.36 4.67
N SER A 50 1.38 -11.58 3.78
CA SER A 50 1.07 -12.92 3.23
C SER A 50 2.09 -13.41 2.18
N GLY A 51 2.98 -12.55 1.70
CA GLY A 51 3.97 -12.88 0.66
C GLY A 51 3.45 -12.69 -0.77
N LYS A 52 2.49 -11.78 -0.98
CA LYS A 52 1.93 -11.45 -2.31
C LYS A 52 2.98 -11.00 -3.33
N THR A 53 3.91 -10.17 -2.88
CA THR A 53 4.97 -9.65 -3.76
C THR A 53 5.82 -10.79 -4.30
N GLU A 54 6.30 -11.66 -3.42
CA GLU A 54 7.05 -12.85 -3.82
C GLU A 54 6.17 -13.80 -4.67
N ALA A 55 4.89 -13.93 -4.32
CA ALA A 55 3.95 -14.75 -5.09
C ALA A 55 3.81 -14.30 -6.55
N ALA A 56 3.89 -13.00 -6.81
CA ALA A 56 3.89 -12.44 -8.18
C ALA A 56 5.27 -12.53 -8.83
N PHE A 57 6.33 -12.09 -8.13
CA PHE A 57 7.65 -11.93 -8.74
C PHE A 57 8.35 -13.26 -9.01
N LEU A 58 8.30 -14.26 -8.11
CA LEU A 58 9.04 -15.50 -8.30
C LEU A 58 8.70 -16.21 -9.62
N PRO A 59 7.42 -16.47 -9.97
CA PRO A 59 7.09 -17.10 -11.25
C PRO A 59 7.31 -16.17 -12.46
N VAL A 60 7.05 -14.87 -12.34
CA VAL A 60 7.29 -13.89 -13.41
C VAL A 60 8.77 -13.82 -13.76
N LEU A 61 9.64 -13.77 -12.76
CA LEU A 61 11.09 -13.74 -12.97
C LEU A 61 11.61 -15.06 -13.55
N THR A 62 11.02 -16.19 -13.18
CA THR A 62 11.31 -17.48 -13.80
C THR A 62 11.02 -17.43 -15.32
N GLN A 63 9.83 -16.96 -15.72
CA GLN A 63 9.47 -16.85 -17.14
C GLN A 63 10.37 -15.87 -17.90
N LEU A 64 10.80 -14.77 -17.28
CA LEU A 64 11.75 -13.84 -17.90
C LEU A 64 13.15 -14.41 -18.02
N TRP A 65 13.56 -15.26 -17.09
CA TRP A 65 14.87 -15.92 -17.14
C TRP A 65 14.91 -17.00 -18.22
N GLU A 66 13.85 -17.82 -18.33
CA GLU A 66 13.72 -18.87 -19.34
C GLU A 66 13.57 -18.29 -20.75
N ASN A 67 12.85 -17.20 -20.88
CA ASN A 67 12.61 -16.53 -22.14
C ASN A 67 12.82 -15.00 -21.98
N PRO A 68 14.07 -14.51 -22.10
CA PRO A 68 14.40 -13.11 -21.92
C PRO A 68 13.61 -12.19 -22.85
N SER A 69 13.13 -11.07 -22.31
CA SER A 69 12.42 -10.03 -23.05
C SER A 69 13.41 -9.21 -23.91
N ALA A 70 13.02 -8.82 -25.10
CA ALA A 70 13.79 -7.94 -25.98
C ALA A 70 13.81 -6.47 -25.48
N SER A 71 12.96 -6.14 -24.51
CA SER A 71 12.90 -4.82 -23.85
C SER A 71 12.72 -5.00 -22.34
N VAL A 72 12.21 -3.99 -21.64
CA VAL A 72 11.76 -4.16 -20.25
C VAL A 72 10.61 -5.17 -20.20
N GLY A 73 10.80 -6.27 -19.49
CA GLY A 73 9.81 -7.36 -19.43
C GLY A 73 8.73 -7.15 -18.36
N VAL A 74 9.04 -6.41 -17.30
CA VAL A 74 8.10 -6.15 -16.20
C VAL A 74 8.03 -4.66 -15.87
N LEU A 75 6.80 -4.14 -15.82
CA LEU A 75 6.48 -2.83 -15.26
C LEU A 75 5.81 -3.02 -13.91
N TYR A 76 6.46 -2.57 -12.83
CA TYR A 76 5.90 -2.58 -11.48
C TYR A 76 5.41 -1.19 -11.13
N LEU A 77 4.14 -1.08 -10.81
CA LEU A 77 3.43 0.16 -10.47
C LEU A 77 3.06 0.17 -8.99
N SER A 78 3.49 1.21 -8.30
CA SER A 78 3.19 1.39 -6.89
C SER A 78 2.63 2.78 -6.60
N PRO A 79 1.74 2.91 -5.60
CA PRO A 79 1.15 4.21 -5.26
C PRO A 79 2.14 5.20 -4.63
N LEU A 80 3.22 4.71 -4.03
CA LEU A 80 4.18 5.54 -3.29
C LEU A 80 5.63 5.22 -3.65
N LYS A 81 6.48 6.26 -3.72
CA LYS A 81 7.93 6.14 -3.93
C LYS A 81 8.60 5.31 -2.82
N ALA A 82 8.15 5.45 -1.57
CA ALA A 82 8.69 4.70 -0.44
C ALA A 82 8.51 3.17 -0.62
N LEU A 83 7.36 2.73 -1.14
CA LEU A 83 7.12 1.33 -1.47
C LEU A 83 8.05 0.84 -2.59
N ILE A 84 8.30 1.67 -3.61
CA ILE A 84 9.26 1.36 -4.68
C ILE A 84 10.66 1.16 -4.08
N ASN A 85 11.10 2.02 -3.18
CA ASN A 85 12.41 1.92 -2.56
C ASN A 85 12.55 0.64 -1.72
N ASP A 86 11.54 0.31 -0.91
CA ASP A 86 11.54 -0.90 -0.09
C ASP A 86 11.52 -2.19 -0.94
N GLN A 87 10.70 -2.23 -1.99
CA GLN A 87 10.65 -3.37 -2.90
C GLN A 87 11.92 -3.50 -3.75
N PHE A 88 12.54 -2.39 -4.13
CA PHE A 88 13.81 -2.38 -4.85
C PHE A 88 14.91 -3.09 -4.03
N GLU A 89 15.10 -2.70 -2.77
CA GLU A 89 16.08 -3.33 -1.88
C GLU A 89 15.86 -4.84 -1.73
N ARG A 90 14.60 -5.27 -1.65
CA ARG A 90 14.25 -6.69 -1.53
C ARG A 90 14.51 -7.49 -2.80
N LEU A 91 14.28 -6.90 -3.97
CA LEU A 91 14.45 -7.56 -5.27
C LEU A 91 15.89 -7.47 -5.78
N GLU A 92 16.64 -6.44 -5.42
CA GLU A 92 18.00 -6.22 -5.91
C GLU A 92 18.88 -7.44 -5.65
N GLY A 93 18.91 -7.91 -4.39
CA GLY A 93 19.69 -9.10 -4.03
C GLY A 93 19.25 -10.40 -4.69
N LEU A 94 17.97 -10.53 -5.05
CA LEU A 94 17.45 -11.68 -5.79
C LEU A 94 17.82 -11.61 -7.28
N LEU A 95 17.75 -10.42 -7.86
CA LEU A 95 17.84 -10.21 -9.30
C LEU A 95 19.27 -10.00 -9.78
N GLU A 96 20.19 -9.62 -8.89
CA GLU A 96 21.61 -9.48 -9.18
C GLU A 96 22.22 -10.81 -9.68
N GLU A 97 21.90 -11.91 -9.03
CA GLU A 97 22.34 -13.26 -9.40
C GLU A 97 21.77 -13.72 -10.74
N ALA A 98 20.56 -13.29 -11.07
CA ALA A 98 19.91 -13.61 -12.35
C ALA A 98 20.38 -12.73 -13.51
N ALA A 99 21.24 -11.74 -13.26
CA ALA A 99 21.59 -10.69 -14.22
C ALA A 99 20.37 -9.95 -14.83
N ILE A 100 19.26 -9.90 -14.10
CA ILE A 100 18.04 -9.17 -14.48
C ILE A 100 18.10 -7.78 -13.81
N PRO A 101 18.31 -6.68 -14.55
CA PRO A 101 18.44 -5.38 -13.95
C PRO A 101 17.10 -4.85 -13.44
N VAL A 102 17.11 -4.22 -12.26
CA VAL A 102 15.99 -3.47 -11.71
C VAL A 102 16.30 -1.99 -11.77
N THR A 103 15.36 -1.20 -12.23
CA THR A 103 15.51 0.26 -12.33
C THR A 103 14.36 0.97 -11.64
N LYS A 104 14.68 1.81 -10.64
CA LYS A 104 13.73 2.77 -10.09
C LYS A 104 13.52 3.92 -11.08
N TRP A 105 12.24 4.23 -11.36
CA TRP A 105 11.89 5.31 -12.26
C TRP A 105 10.85 6.26 -11.61
N HIS A 106 11.35 7.19 -10.83
CA HIS A 106 10.57 8.28 -10.20
C HIS A 106 11.43 9.56 -10.13
N GLY A 107 10.85 10.67 -9.68
CA GLY A 107 11.51 11.97 -9.68
C GLY A 107 12.89 11.96 -9.03
N ASP A 108 13.01 11.26 -7.90
CA ASP A 108 14.24 11.24 -7.08
C ASP A 108 15.23 10.13 -7.48
N ALA A 109 14.90 9.33 -8.52
CA ALA A 109 15.75 8.23 -8.96
C ALA A 109 16.93 8.73 -9.82
N SER A 110 18.06 7.99 -9.75
CA SER A 110 19.30 8.30 -10.45
C SER A 110 19.11 8.54 -11.95
N ALA A 111 19.53 9.72 -12.44
CA ALA A 111 19.53 10.03 -13.86
C ALA A 111 20.44 9.10 -14.67
N ALA A 112 21.55 8.64 -14.07
CA ALA A 112 22.46 7.68 -14.70
C ALA A 112 21.79 6.30 -14.90
N ALA A 113 21.03 5.81 -13.91
CA ALA A 113 20.27 4.55 -14.04
C ALA A 113 19.19 4.66 -15.13
N LYS A 114 18.45 5.76 -15.18
CA LYS A 114 17.48 6.04 -16.24
C LYS A 114 18.11 6.06 -17.62
N LYS A 115 19.25 6.74 -17.78
CA LYS A 115 20.00 6.77 -19.06
C LYS A 115 20.50 5.38 -19.46
N ARG A 116 20.91 4.53 -18.49
CA ARG A 116 21.38 3.16 -18.77
C ARG A 116 20.26 2.31 -19.33
N VAL A 117 19.10 2.27 -18.67
CA VAL A 117 17.95 1.46 -19.14
C VAL A 117 17.39 2.00 -20.46
N MET A 118 17.45 3.31 -20.72
CA MET A 118 17.09 3.90 -22.02
C MET A 118 18.02 3.44 -23.15
N LYS A 119 19.29 3.23 -22.86
CA LYS A 119 20.26 2.73 -23.85
C LYS A 119 20.10 1.23 -24.11
N ARG A 120 19.86 0.46 -23.04
CA ARG A 120 19.71 -1.00 -23.09
C ARG A 120 18.45 -1.39 -22.30
N PRO A 121 17.27 -1.34 -22.92
CA PRO A 121 16.01 -1.70 -22.28
C PRO A 121 16.00 -3.18 -21.92
N GLN A 122 15.89 -3.50 -20.62
CA GLN A 122 15.77 -4.88 -20.15
C GLN A 122 15.35 -4.91 -18.66
N GLY A 123 14.87 -6.06 -18.19
CA GLY A 123 14.59 -6.34 -16.79
C GLY A 123 13.28 -5.74 -16.29
N VAL A 124 13.33 -5.12 -15.11
CA VAL A 124 12.18 -4.61 -14.36
C VAL A 124 12.29 -3.09 -14.18
N ILE A 125 11.24 -2.36 -14.53
CA ILE A 125 11.08 -0.94 -14.14
C ILE A 125 10.06 -0.83 -13.01
N GLN A 126 10.42 -0.14 -11.94
CA GLN A 126 9.54 0.20 -10.82
C GLN A 126 9.22 1.70 -10.87
N THR A 127 7.94 2.04 -10.94
CA THR A 127 7.50 3.43 -11.14
C THR A 127 6.16 3.75 -10.45
N THR A 128 5.80 5.04 -10.44
CA THR A 128 4.48 5.52 -10.04
C THR A 128 3.67 5.91 -11.28
N PRO A 129 2.31 5.99 -11.18
CA PRO A 129 1.47 6.42 -12.29
C PRO A 129 1.89 7.79 -12.88
N GLU A 130 2.24 8.75 -12.01
CA GLU A 130 2.65 10.09 -12.44
C GLU A 130 3.96 10.07 -13.24
N SER A 131 4.90 9.19 -12.86
CA SER A 131 6.15 9.04 -13.58
C SER A 131 5.97 8.32 -14.92
N LEU A 132 5.03 7.37 -14.98
CA LEU A 132 4.64 6.72 -16.23
C LEU A 132 3.96 7.73 -17.17
N GLU A 133 3.06 8.58 -16.64
CA GLU A 133 2.42 9.64 -17.42
C GLU A 133 3.44 10.61 -18.00
N SER A 134 4.37 11.09 -17.19
CA SER A 134 5.46 11.96 -17.64
C SER A 134 6.27 11.32 -18.77
N MET A 135 6.52 10.02 -18.70
CA MET A 135 7.24 9.28 -19.74
C MET A 135 6.43 9.20 -21.05
N LEU A 136 5.16 8.84 -20.96
CA LEU A 136 4.26 8.76 -22.12
C LEU A 136 3.99 10.12 -22.76
N MET A 137 3.97 11.19 -21.97
CA MET A 137 3.68 12.55 -22.43
C MET A 137 4.90 13.18 -23.12
N HIS A 138 6.08 13.08 -22.53
CA HIS A 138 7.27 13.80 -23.00
C HIS A 138 8.20 12.99 -23.87
N ASN A 139 8.11 11.66 -23.87
CA ASN A 139 9.02 10.78 -24.60
C ASN A 139 8.34 9.48 -25.05
N SER A 140 7.32 9.61 -25.87
CA SER A 140 6.54 8.45 -26.37
C SER A 140 7.39 7.45 -27.17
N SER A 141 8.32 7.92 -28.00
CA SER A 141 9.26 7.06 -28.74
C SER A 141 10.22 6.32 -27.81
N GLY A 142 10.70 6.97 -26.75
CA GLY A 142 11.49 6.34 -25.69
C GLY A 142 10.68 5.32 -24.89
N ALA A 143 9.42 5.62 -24.59
CA ALA A 143 8.51 4.68 -23.94
C ALA A 143 8.24 3.45 -24.80
N TYR A 144 8.04 3.61 -26.12
CA TYR A 144 7.94 2.49 -27.06
C TYR A 144 9.19 1.59 -26.99
N ARG A 145 10.38 2.18 -27.07
CA ARG A 145 11.64 1.40 -26.98
C ARG A 145 11.78 0.67 -25.65
N LEU A 146 11.36 1.30 -24.54
CA LEU A 146 11.44 0.68 -23.21
C LEU A 146 10.49 -0.51 -23.07
N PHE A 147 9.31 -0.46 -23.69
CA PHE A 147 8.21 -1.38 -23.41
C PHE A 147 7.74 -2.19 -24.62
N SER A 148 8.49 -2.20 -25.74
CA SER A 148 8.09 -2.89 -26.96
C SER A 148 7.87 -4.41 -26.80
N ASP A 149 8.48 -5.05 -25.79
CA ASP A 149 8.25 -6.45 -25.41
C ASP A 149 7.95 -6.52 -23.88
N LEU A 150 6.99 -5.71 -23.43
CA LEU A 150 6.52 -5.69 -22.05
C LEU A 150 5.54 -6.83 -21.80
N ARG A 151 5.89 -7.80 -20.99
CA ARG A 151 5.06 -9.00 -20.77
C ARG A 151 4.13 -8.88 -19.60
N PHE A 152 4.60 -8.27 -18.51
CA PHE A 152 3.86 -8.20 -17.24
C PHE A 152 3.77 -6.78 -16.73
N ILE A 153 2.59 -6.45 -16.21
CA ILE A 153 2.34 -5.24 -15.41
C ILE A 153 1.90 -5.70 -14.01
N ILE A 154 2.71 -5.41 -13.01
CA ILE A 154 2.39 -5.71 -11.61
C ILE A 154 1.92 -4.42 -10.94
N ILE A 155 0.69 -4.40 -10.41
CA ILE A 155 0.08 -3.25 -9.74
C ILE A 155 0.02 -3.55 -8.25
N ASP A 156 0.89 -2.89 -7.49
CA ASP A 156 0.95 -3.08 -6.05
C ASP A 156 -0.01 -2.17 -5.30
N GLU A 157 -0.49 -2.63 -4.15
CA GLU A 157 -1.50 -1.95 -3.34
C GLU A 157 -2.69 -1.45 -4.19
N MET A 158 -3.17 -2.32 -5.09
CA MET A 158 -4.17 -1.98 -6.10
C MET A 158 -5.43 -1.33 -5.51
N HIS A 159 -5.83 -1.74 -4.29
CA HIS A 159 -6.96 -1.15 -3.58
C HIS A 159 -6.81 0.37 -3.33
N TYR A 160 -5.58 0.88 -3.29
CA TYR A 160 -5.33 2.32 -3.15
C TYR A 160 -5.68 3.13 -4.40
N PHE A 161 -5.79 2.46 -5.54
CA PHE A 161 -6.12 3.09 -6.81
C PHE A 161 -7.61 3.03 -7.14
N MET A 162 -8.36 2.07 -6.62
CA MET A 162 -9.64 1.68 -7.19
C MET A 162 -10.79 2.68 -6.99
N ASP A 163 -10.82 3.44 -5.90
CA ASP A 163 -11.94 4.31 -5.52
C ASP A 163 -11.68 5.81 -5.72
N ASN A 164 -10.71 6.15 -6.57
CA ASN A 164 -10.30 7.54 -6.78
C ASN A 164 -9.85 7.82 -8.22
N ASP A 165 -9.75 9.11 -8.56
CA ASP A 165 -9.33 9.59 -9.89
C ASP A 165 -7.95 9.08 -10.32
N ARG A 166 -7.06 8.82 -9.36
CA ARG A 166 -5.71 8.31 -9.62
C ARG A 166 -5.74 6.88 -10.18
N GLY A 167 -6.71 6.08 -9.78
CA GLY A 167 -6.92 4.75 -10.35
C GLY A 167 -7.44 4.78 -11.77
N LEU A 168 -8.36 5.70 -12.07
CA LEU A 168 -8.82 5.91 -13.44
C LEU A 168 -7.71 6.48 -14.33
N GLN A 169 -6.88 7.40 -13.81
CA GLN A 169 -5.66 7.85 -14.46
C GLN A 169 -4.77 6.67 -14.83
N LEU A 170 -4.55 5.75 -13.88
CA LEU A 170 -3.74 4.55 -14.14
C LEU A 170 -4.33 3.70 -15.26
N LEU A 171 -5.64 3.45 -15.28
CA LEU A 171 -6.28 2.72 -16.38
C LEU A 171 -6.08 3.40 -17.73
N CYS A 172 -6.22 4.73 -17.80
CA CYS A 172 -5.94 5.50 -19.02
C CYS A 172 -4.47 5.34 -19.46
N LEU A 173 -3.52 5.35 -18.51
CA LEU A 173 -2.10 5.17 -18.83
C LEU A 173 -1.80 3.74 -19.33
N LEU A 174 -2.43 2.72 -18.76
CA LEU A 174 -2.30 1.34 -19.21
C LEU A 174 -2.84 1.15 -20.63
N GLU A 175 -3.98 1.76 -20.95
CA GLU A 175 -4.54 1.74 -22.30
C GLU A 175 -3.65 2.51 -23.30
N ARG A 176 -3.15 3.69 -22.93
CA ARG A 176 -2.20 4.45 -23.77
C ARG A 176 -0.92 3.66 -24.03
N LEU A 177 -0.41 2.95 -23.01
CA LEU A 177 0.77 2.10 -23.16
C LEU A 177 0.47 0.91 -24.08
N ALA A 178 -0.66 0.22 -23.91
CA ALA A 178 -1.06 -0.90 -24.75
C ALA A 178 -1.20 -0.48 -26.21
N ARG A 179 -1.81 0.67 -26.50
CA ARG A 179 -1.88 1.25 -27.85
C ARG A 179 -0.52 1.58 -28.45
N LEU A 180 0.39 2.09 -27.60
CA LEU A 180 1.73 2.44 -28.04
C LEU A 180 2.52 1.20 -28.48
N ILE A 181 2.40 0.09 -27.74
CA ILE A 181 3.13 -1.15 -28.02
C ILE A 181 2.36 -2.13 -28.91
N GLY A 182 1.05 -1.92 -29.12
CA GLY A 182 0.22 -2.72 -30.03
C GLY A 182 -0.45 -3.95 -29.42
N TYR A 183 -0.33 -4.18 -28.12
CA TYR A 183 -0.97 -5.31 -27.39
C TYR A 183 -1.14 -4.99 -25.90
N HIS A 184 -1.96 -5.80 -25.21
CA HIS A 184 -2.17 -5.68 -23.75
C HIS A 184 -1.26 -6.66 -22.99
N PRO A 185 -0.27 -6.17 -22.22
CA PRO A 185 0.51 -7.02 -21.33
C PRO A 185 -0.37 -7.67 -20.24
N ARG A 186 0.07 -8.83 -19.74
CA ARG A 186 -0.60 -9.50 -18.63
C ARG A 186 -0.55 -8.67 -17.37
N ARG A 187 -1.70 -8.50 -16.68
CA ARG A 187 -1.80 -7.70 -15.46
C ARG A 187 -1.86 -8.57 -14.21
N ILE A 188 -1.10 -8.22 -13.20
CA ILE A 188 -1.10 -8.88 -11.89
C ILE A 188 -1.38 -7.81 -10.83
N GLY A 189 -2.54 -7.88 -10.19
CA GLY A 189 -2.95 -6.98 -9.12
C GLY A 189 -2.60 -7.57 -7.75
N LEU A 190 -1.91 -6.79 -6.91
CA LEU A 190 -1.65 -7.12 -5.50
C LEU A 190 -2.49 -6.21 -4.63
N SER A 191 -3.31 -6.78 -3.78
CA SER A 191 -4.21 -6.02 -2.92
C SER A 191 -4.21 -6.54 -1.48
N ALA A 192 -4.49 -5.67 -0.52
CA ALA A 192 -4.90 -6.10 0.81
C ALA A 192 -6.19 -6.92 0.72
N THR A 193 -6.64 -7.48 1.84
CA THR A 193 -7.92 -8.19 1.90
C THR A 193 -9.05 -7.26 1.42
N LEU A 194 -9.81 -7.73 0.44
CA LEU A 194 -10.98 -7.09 -0.13
C LEU A 194 -12.23 -7.77 0.39
N GLY A 195 -13.29 -7.01 0.63
CA GLY A 195 -14.61 -7.55 1.01
C GLY A 195 -15.24 -8.32 -0.16
N ASP A 196 -15.22 -7.71 -1.35
CA ASP A 196 -15.62 -8.31 -2.63
C ASP A 196 -14.56 -8.08 -3.68
N CYS A 197 -14.17 -9.15 -4.37
CA CYS A 197 -13.17 -9.09 -5.44
C CYS A 197 -13.79 -8.71 -6.79
N THR A 198 -15.11 -8.68 -6.95
CA THR A 198 -15.76 -8.47 -8.25
C THR A 198 -15.38 -7.13 -8.87
N SER A 199 -15.50 -6.04 -8.12
CA SER A 199 -15.10 -4.71 -8.58
C SER A 199 -13.61 -4.62 -8.89
N ALA A 200 -12.78 -5.32 -8.11
CA ALA A 200 -11.33 -5.37 -8.32
C ALA A 200 -10.95 -6.13 -9.60
N VAL A 201 -11.64 -7.23 -9.87
CA VAL A 201 -11.50 -8.01 -11.11
C VAL A 201 -11.91 -7.16 -12.32
N GLN A 202 -13.08 -6.50 -12.24
CA GLN A 202 -13.56 -5.62 -13.31
C GLN A 202 -12.56 -4.51 -13.61
N TRP A 203 -12.05 -3.84 -12.56
CA TRP A 203 -11.05 -2.79 -12.69
C TRP A 203 -9.75 -3.30 -13.33
N LEU A 204 -9.22 -4.44 -12.85
CA LEU A 204 -7.96 -5.01 -13.36
C LEU A 204 -8.10 -5.44 -14.82
N ASN A 205 -9.26 -5.96 -15.21
CA ASN A 205 -9.55 -6.47 -16.54
C ASN A 205 -9.96 -5.41 -17.54
N THR A 206 -10.16 -4.16 -17.12
CA THR A 206 -10.61 -3.10 -18.01
C THR A 206 -9.79 -3.10 -19.30
N ASP A 207 -10.46 -3.36 -20.43
CA ASP A 207 -9.92 -3.45 -21.80
C ASP A 207 -8.70 -4.38 -22.01
N SER A 208 -8.39 -5.27 -21.06
CA SER A 208 -7.24 -6.17 -21.19
C SER A 208 -7.48 -7.32 -22.19
N GLY A 209 -8.74 -7.63 -22.52
CA GLY A 209 -9.10 -8.77 -23.37
C GLY A 209 -8.82 -10.13 -22.73
N ARG A 210 -8.52 -10.18 -21.42
CA ARG A 210 -8.21 -11.38 -20.66
C ARG A 210 -9.19 -11.57 -19.53
N ASP A 211 -9.43 -12.80 -19.10
CA ASP A 211 -10.09 -13.10 -17.84
C ASP A 211 -9.16 -12.87 -16.64
N CYS A 212 -9.65 -13.03 -15.42
CA CYS A 212 -8.87 -12.85 -14.22
C CYS A 212 -9.06 -14.01 -13.24
N ILE A 213 -7.95 -14.60 -12.84
CA ILE A 213 -7.93 -15.62 -11.79
C ILE A 213 -7.77 -14.92 -10.43
N VAL A 214 -8.62 -15.29 -9.47
CA VAL A 214 -8.52 -14.87 -8.07
C VAL A 214 -8.29 -16.11 -7.21
N PRO A 215 -7.04 -16.43 -6.85
CA PRO A 215 -6.77 -17.58 -5.99
C PRO A 215 -7.40 -17.41 -4.62
N LYS A 216 -8.16 -18.40 -4.18
CA LYS A 216 -8.75 -18.43 -2.84
C LYS A 216 -7.81 -19.14 -1.89
N CYS A 217 -7.24 -18.39 -0.95
CA CYS A 217 -6.41 -18.93 0.12
C CYS A 217 -7.24 -19.18 1.37
N HIS A 218 -6.95 -20.26 2.07
CA HIS A 218 -7.54 -20.53 3.37
C HIS A 218 -6.89 -19.62 4.42
N GLU A 219 -7.52 -18.50 4.72
CA GLU A 219 -7.05 -17.64 5.81
C GLU A 219 -7.24 -18.38 7.14
N LYS A 220 -6.14 -18.85 7.73
CA LYS A 220 -6.17 -19.27 9.14
C LYS A 220 -6.54 -18.05 9.98
N GLY A 221 -7.61 -18.16 10.75
CA GLY A 221 -8.11 -17.08 11.61
C GLY A 221 -6.97 -16.49 12.45
N ARG A 222 -6.78 -15.18 12.34
CA ARG A 222 -5.74 -14.46 13.07
C ARG A 222 -6.24 -14.12 14.47
N SER A 223 -5.47 -14.43 15.51
CA SER A 223 -5.79 -14.02 16.87
C SER A 223 -5.66 -12.50 17.00
N LEU A 224 -6.73 -11.84 17.47
CA LEU A 224 -6.81 -10.41 17.66
C LEU A 224 -6.91 -10.06 19.14
N ARG A 225 -6.16 -9.05 19.58
CA ARG A 225 -6.30 -8.43 20.89
C ARG A 225 -6.62 -6.97 20.70
N LEU A 226 -7.89 -6.61 20.90
CA LEU A 226 -8.39 -5.25 20.78
C LEU A 226 -8.74 -4.71 22.17
N SER A 227 -8.36 -3.47 22.44
CA SER A 227 -8.70 -2.75 23.67
C SER A 227 -9.17 -1.35 23.29
N VAL A 228 -10.31 -0.94 23.81
CA VAL A 228 -10.86 0.40 23.60
C VAL A 228 -11.00 1.08 24.92
N ARG A 229 -10.40 2.28 25.07
CA ARG A 229 -10.52 3.11 26.27
C ARG A 229 -11.02 4.49 25.94
N PHE A 230 -11.85 5.01 26.82
CA PHE A 230 -12.51 6.30 26.71
C PHE A 230 -12.13 7.18 27.89
N PHE A 231 -11.72 8.43 27.61
CA PHE A 231 -11.26 9.41 28.59
C PHE A 231 -12.12 10.67 28.51
N PRO A 232 -13.04 10.89 29.44
CA PRO A 232 -13.77 12.15 29.53
C PRO A 232 -12.83 13.27 29.99
N ILE A 233 -12.75 14.37 29.26
CA ILE A 233 -11.89 15.53 29.55
C ILE A 233 -12.78 16.74 29.76
N LYS A 234 -12.49 17.55 30.80
CA LYS A 234 -13.20 18.79 31.11
C LYS A 234 -12.22 19.95 31.04
N GLU A 235 -11.89 20.40 29.84
CA GLU A 235 -10.83 21.42 29.65
C GLU A 235 -11.18 22.82 30.19
N LYS A 236 -12.46 23.18 30.30
CA LYS A 236 -12.92 24.55 30.64
C LYS A 236 -13.31 24.77 32.11
N ILE A 237 -13.14 23.80 32.99
CA ILE A 237 -13.39 23.99 34.41
C ILE A 237 -12.05 24.34 35.05
N PRO A 238 -11.90 25.50 35.73
CA PRO A 238 -10.64 25.96 36.29
C PRO A 238 -10.17 25.17 37.54
N ASN A 239 -10.62 23.97 37.74
CA ASN A 239 -10.30 23.12 38.88
C ASN A 239 -9.25 22.03 38.52
N SER A 240 -8.53 21.58 39.52
CA SER A 240 -7.48 20.57 39.48
C SER A 240 -7.85 19.29 38.74
N ASP A 241 -9.14 18.95 38.67
CA ASP A 241 -9.63 17.70 38.10
C ASP A 241 -9.46 17.59 36.56
N SER A 242 -9.54 18.70 35.83
CA SER A 242 -9.40 18.68 34.38
C SER A 242 -7.97 18.32 33.90
N LYS A 243 -6.96 18.82 34.62
CA LYS A 243 -5.56 18.48 34.40
C LYS A 243 -5.28 17.01 34.68
N VAL A 244 -5.91 16.46 35.74
CA VAL A 244 -5.78 15.04 36.09
C VAL A 244 -6.39 14.13 35.04
N LEU A 245 -7.57 14.46 34.49
CA LEU A 245 -8.23 13.66 33.46
C LEU A 245 -7.43 13.65 32.16
N LEU A 246 -6.89 14.80 31.73
CA LEU A 246 -6.02 14.88 30.56
C LEU A 246 -4.70 14.14 30.79
N GLN A 247 -4.14 14.22 31.99
CA GLN A 247 -2.94 13.47 32.36
C GLN A 247 -3.18 11.96 32.28
N ASN A 248 -4.31 11.45 32.74
CA ASN A 248 -4.66 10.03 32.64
C ASN A 248 -4.71 9.52 31.21
N TYR A 249 -5.18 10.34 30.26
CA TYR A 249 -5.13 10.01 28.84
C TYR A 249 -3.70 9.86 28.33
N TYR A 250 -2.82 10.83 28.63
CA TYR A 250 -1.43 10.77 28.19
C TYR A 250 -0.63 9.70 28.93
N ASP A 251 -0.91 9.45 30.21
CA ASP A 251 -0.30 8.33 30.95
C ASP A 251 -0.68 6.99 30.32
N TYR A 252 -1.94 6.81 29.91
CA TYR A 252 -2.36 5.60 29.19
C TYR A 252 -1.66 5.46 27.84
N LEU A 253 -1.51 6.55 27.06
CA LEU A 253 -0.76 6.53 25.82
C LEU A 253 0.71 6.17 26.08
N PHE A 254 1.31 6.76 27.12
CA PHE A 254 2.68 6.47 27.52
C PHE A 254 2.86 5.00 27.90
N GLU A 255 2.04 4.43 28.77
CA GLU A 255 2.08 3.02 29.15
C GLU A 255 1.82 2.08 27.97
N SER A 256 1.02 2.52 27.00
CA SER A 256 0.73 1.75 25.80
C SER A 256 1.88 1.73 24.81
N THR A 257 2.76 2.73 24.81
CA THR A 257 3.83 2.93 23.84
C THR A 257 5.24 2.76 24.40
N TRP A 258 5.41 3.00 25.71
CA TRP A 258 6.71 2.91 26.36
C TRP A 258 7.29 1.50 26.28
N ASN A 259 8.59 1.43 25.99
CA ASN A 259 9.33 0.18 25.85
C ASN A 259 8.73 -0.82 24.86
N LYS A 260 8.08 -0.30 23.80
CA LYS A 260 7.46 -1.09 22.74
C LYS A 260 7.90 -0.62 21.36
N ARG A 261 8.00 -1.55 20.42
CA ARG A 261 8.06 -1.23 19.00
C ARG A 261 6.63 -1.08 18.49
N CYS A 262 6.19 0.15 18.34
CA CYS A 262 4.79 0.43 18.02
C CYS A 262 4.61 1.66 17.13
N ILE A 263 3.43 1.77 16.53
CA ILE A 263 2.98 2.98 15.85
C ILE A 263 1.80 3.54 16.64
N LEU A 264 1.84 4.86 16.86
CA LEU A 264 0.74 5.64 17.37
C LEU A 264 0.08 6.36 16.20
N PHE A 265 -1.05 5.85 15.71
CA PHE A 265 -1.82 6.49 14.66
C PHE A 265 -2.76 7.57 15.22
N SER A 266 -2.77 8.72 14.53
CA SER A 266 -3.75 9.79 14.76
C SER A 266 -4.30 10.27 13.42
N ASN A 267 -5.49 10.88 13.45
CA ASN A 267 -6.20 11.26 12.22
C ASN A 267 -5.69 12.58 11.62
N SER A 268 -4.96 13.38 12.37
CA SER A 268 -4.36 14.63 11.89
C SER A 268 -2.89 14.76 12.27
N LYS A 269 -2.13 15.53 11.48
CA LYS A 269 -0.72 15.84 11.78
C LYS A 269 -0.55 16.58 13.11
N GLY A 270 -1.44 17.52 13.40
CA GLY A 270 -1.41 18.27 14.66
C GLY A 270 -1.57 17.39 15.88
N GLU A 271 -2.50 16.41 15.80
CA GLU A 271 -2.70 15.43 16.86
C GLU A 271 -1.49 14.48 17.02
N VAL A 272 -0.84 14.09 15.92
CA VAL A 272 0.40 13.31 15.98
C VAL A 272 1.50 14.09 16.72
N GLU A 273 1.72 15.35 16.35
CA GLU A 273 2.74 16.19 16.94
C GLU A 273 2.45 16.46 18.43
N GLU A 274 1.19 16.79 18.76
CA GLU A 274 0.72 16.99 20.15
C GLU A 274 0.97 15.74 21.01
N ASN A 275 0.49 14.58 20.57
CA ASN A 275 0.65 13.34 21.31
C ASN A 275 2.13 13.00 21.52
N ILE A 276 2.96 13.08 20.50
CA ILE A 276 4.40 12.79 20.61
C ILE A 276 5.11 13.80 21.52
N ALA A 277 4.76 15.08 21.45
CA ALA A 277 5.34 16.10 22.35
C ALA A 277 5.02 15.82 23.82
N HIS A 278 3.77 15.42 24.13
CA HIS A 278 3.39 15.03 25.48
C HIS A 278 4.12 13.76 25.96
N LEU A 279 4.24 12.74 25.10
CA LEU A 279 4.95 11.50 25.44
C LEU A 279 6.45 11.74 25.70
N ARG A 280 7.10 12.61 24.91
CA ARG A 280 8.48 13.04 25.13
C ARG A 280 8.65 13.78 26.46
N ARG A 281 7.70 14.67 26.79
CA ARG A 281 7.71 15.36 28.09
C ARG A 281 7.62 14.39 29.25
N ILE A 282 6.69 13.42 29.22
CA ILE A 282 6.56 12.39 30.26
C ILE A 282 7.83 11.55 30.37
N ALA A 283 8.45 11.18 29.23
CA ALA A 283 9.72 10.46 29.23
C ALA A 283 10.82 11.28 29.93
N ALA A 284 10.94 12.57 29.62
CA ALA A 284 11.91 13.47 30.25
C ALA A 284 11.67 13.63 31.76
N GLU A 285 10.41 13.85 32.20
CA GLU A 285 10.01 13.95 33.61
C GLU A 285 10.37 12.66 34.38
N ARG A 286 10.23 11.49 33.74
CA ARG A 286 10.58 10.18 34.28
C ARG A 286 12.05 9.80 34.11
N ARG A 287 12.88 10.70 33.52
CA ARG A 287 14.31 10.47 33.21
C ARG A 287 14.55 9.24 32.34
N LEU A 288 13.69 9.02 31.35
CA LEU A 288 13.72 7.90 30.43
C LEU A 288 14.20 8.37 29.03
N PRO A 289 14.79 7.47 28.22
CA PRO A 289 15.24 7.82 26.87
C PRO A 289 14.10 8.30 25.97
N ASP A 290 14.40 9.28 25.08
CA ASP A 290 13.46 9.69 24.02
C ASP A 290 13.50 8.71 22.86
N ASN A 291 12.53 7.82 22.82
CA ASN A 291 12.35 6.82 21.76
C ASN A 291 11.11 7.13 20.88
N TYR A 292 10.70 8.40 20.83
CA TYR A 292 9.52 8.84 20.10
C TYR A 292 9.89 9.56 18.80
N LEU A 293 9.30 9.13 17.70
CA LEU A 293 9.52 9.68 16.37
C LEU A 293 8.19 10.17 15.77
N VAL A 294 8.27 11.01 14.73
CA VAL A 294 7.11 11.53 14.01
C VAL A 294 7.23 11.16 12.54
N HIS A 295 6.09 10.77 11.91
CA HIS A 295 6.02 10.46 10.49
C HIS A 295 4.69 10.91 9.88
N HIS A 296 4.71 11.99 9.10
CA HIS A 296 3.58 12.46 8.30
C HIS A 296 4.05 13.20 7.05
N ALA A 297 3.14 13.50 6.14
CA ALA A 297 3.48 14.05 4.82
C ALA A 297 4.25 15.39 4.86
N ASN A 298 4.10 16.18 5.91
CA ASN A 298 4.66 17.54 6.01
C ASN A 298 6.09 17.59 6.60
N ILE A 299 6.63 16.48 7.13
CA ILE A 299 8.04 16.46 7.55
C ILE A 299 8.96 16.28 6.34
N SER A 300 10.21 16.71 6.47
CA SER A 300 11.19 16.59 5.38
C SER A 300 11.40 15.13 4.94
N PRO A 301 11.70 14.88 3.66
CA PRO A 301 12.00 13.52 3.18
C PRO A 301 13.11 12.84 3.99
N ALA A 302 14.16 13.55 4.34
CA ALA A 302 15.28 13.02 5.12
C ALA A 302 14.84 12.52 6.52
N LEU A 303 13.95 13.25 7.21
CA LEU A 303 13.41 12.81 8.49
C LEU A 303 12.47 11.61 8.36
N ARG A 304 11.72 11.51 7.26
CA ARG A 304 10.88 10.33 6.99
C ARG A 304 11.75 9.10 6.79
N GLU A 305 12.75 9.19 5.91
CA GLU A 305 13.69 8.10 5.64
C GLU A 305 14.44 7.67 6.91
N PHE A 306 14.90 8.63 7.71
CA PHE A 306 15.53 8.34 9.01
C PHE A 306 14.60 7.58 9.94
N THR A 307 13.33 8.00 10.04
CA THR A 307 12.32 7.33 10.88
C THR A 307 12.05 5.91 10.38
N GLU A 308 11.87 5.72 9.07
CA GLU A 308 11.64 4.43 8.45
C GLU A 308 12.83 3.48 8.67
N GLN A 309 14.06 3.96 8.46
CA GLN A 309 15.28 3.20 8.71
C GLN A 309 15.43 2.81 10.17
N LYS A 310 15.19 3.75 11.10
CA LYS A 310 15.28 3.48 12.52
C LYS A 310 14.23 2.45 12.97
N MET A 311 13.01 2.49 12.41
CA MET A 311 12.01 1.46 12.65
C MET A 311 12.38 0.11 12.04
N LYS A 312 13.04 0.07 10.88
CA LYS A 312 13.43 -1.16 10.19
C LYS A 312 14.62 -1.86 10.85
N SER A 313 15.67 -1.10 11.18
CA SER A 313 16.97 -1.62 11.60
C SER A 313 17.13 -1.78 13.13
N SER A 314 16.39 -1.02 13.94
CA SER A 314 16.55 -1.04 15.38
C SER A 314 15.81 -2.22 16.02
N GLU A 315 16.51 -3.00 16.82
CA GLU A 315 15.86 -3.95 17.75
C GLU A 315 15.35 -3.25 19.02
N GLN A 316 15.77 -2.00 19.25
CA GLN A 316 15.39 -1.24 20.42
C GLN A 316 13.93 -0.77 20.33
N PRO A 317 13.26 -0.60 21.47
CA PRO A 317 11.92 -0.03 21.53
C PRO A 317 11.87 1.34 20.87
N VAL A 318 10.92 1.56 19.98
CA VAL A 318 10.69 2.83 19.31
C VAL A 318 9.19 3.00 19.04
N CYS A 319 8.66 4.15 19.37
CA CYS A 319 7.29 4.53 19.03
C CYS A 319 7.29 5.64 17.97
N THR A 320 6.58 5.43 16.88
CA THR A 320 6.42 6.44 15.83
C THR A 320 4.98 6.92 15.79
N GLY A 321 4.77 8.21 16.03
CA GLY A 321 3.49 8.86 15.77
C GLY A 321 3.31 9.07 14.27
N ALA A 322 2.18 8.61 13.71
CA ALA A 322 1.94 8.67 12.28
C ALA A 322 0.49 8.97 11.93
N THR A 323 0.28 9.57 10.76
CA THR A 323 -1.00 9.60 10.05
C THR A 323 -1.11 8.38 9.13
N VAL A 324 -1.99 8.40 8.14
CA VAL A 324 -2.17 7.34 7.13
C VAL A 324 -0.88 6.99 6.35
N THR A 325 0.18 7.79 6.45
CA THR A 325 1.42 7.58 5.71
C THR A 325 2.13 6.25 6.00
N LEU A 326 1.97 5.70 7.20
CA LEU A 326 2.49 4.38 7.59
C LEU A 326 1.42 3.28 7.55
N GLU A 327 0.26 3.54 6.99
CA GLU A 327 -0.81 2.56 6.78
C GLU A 327 -0.47 1.63 5.61
N LEU A 328 0.20 2.14 4.58
CA LEU A 328 0.61 1.38 3.40
C LEU A 328 1.87 0.52 3.62
N GLY A 329 2.05 -0.47 2.75
CA GLY A 329 2.92 -1.65 2.79
C GLY A 329 4.42 -1.50 3.08
N ILE A 330 4.93 -0.36 3.55
CA ILE A 330 6.34 -0.19 3.93
C ILE A 330 6.73 -1.21 5.00
N ASP A 331 7.86 -1.88 4.84
CA ASP A 331 8.36 -2.80 5.85
C ASP A 331 9.04 -2.04 7.00
N LEU A 332 8.36 -1.99 8.12
CA LEU A 332 8.82 -1.35 9.36
C LEU A 332 9.36 -2.36 10.38
N GLY A 333 9.65 -3.59 9.93
CA GLY A 333 10.08 -4.67 10.80
C GLY A 333 8.95 -5.22 11.68
N LYS A 334 9.33 -5.84 12.80
CA LYS A 334 8.37 -6.50 13.71
C LYS A 334 7.79 -5.47 14.68
N LEU A 335 6.52 -5.13 14.51
CA LEU A 335 5.79 -4.29 15.46
C LEU A 335 5.05 -5.17 16.49
N GLU A 336 5.10 -4.76 17.75
CA GLU A 336 4.42 -5.45 18.84
C GLU A 336 2.96 -5.01 18.97
N ARG A 337 2.70 -3.70 18.75
CA ARG A 337 1.39 -3.09 19.01
C ARG A 337 1.13 -1.91 18.09
N ILE A 338 -0.13 -1.66 17.81
CA ILE A 338 -0.64 -0.40 17.29
C ILE A 338 -1.42 0.30 18.39
N VAL A 339 -1.22 1.59 18.52
CA VAL A 339 -2.07 2.49 19.33
C VAL A 339 -2.76 3.45 18.37
N GLN A 340 -4.04 3.64 18.52
CA GLN A 340 -4.87 4.49 17.68
C GLN A 340 -5.57 5.54 18.55
N THR A 341 -5.40 6.81 18.24
CA THR A 341 -6.19 7.89 18.83
C THR A 341 -7.34 8.25 17.89
N GLY A 342 -8.56 8.26 18.44
CA GLY A 342 -9.77 8.45 17.64
C GLY A 342 -10.14 7.23 16.77
N CYS A 343 -11.16 7.41 15.93
CA CYS A 343 -11.67 6.38 15.02
C CYS A 343 -10.84 6.35 13.73
N PRO A 344 -10.44 5.18 13.20
CA PRO A 344 -9.99 5.08 11.82
C PRO A 344 -11.06 5.58 10.85
N LEU A 345 -10.67 6.05 9.67
CA LEU A 345 -11.63 6.58 8.71
C LEU A 345 -12.48 5.50 8.03
N THR A 346 -11.91 4.29 7.89
CA THR A 346 -12.51 3.17 7.17
C THR A 346 -12.21 1.84 7.87
N VAL A 347 -13.03 0.82 7.62
CA VAL A 347 -12.76 -0.56 8.09
C VAL A 347 -11.53 -1.11 7.39
N SER A 348 -11.33 -0.82 6.10
CA SER A 348 -10.13 -1.22 5.37
C SER A 348 -8.86 -0.62 6.00
N GLY A 349 -8.87 0.66 6.40
CA GLY A 349 -7.79 1.31 7.13
C GLY A 349 -7.55 0.67 8.51
N LEU A 350 -8.60 0.32 9.25
CA LEU A 350 -8.50 -0.45 10.50
C LEU A 350 -7.76 -1.77 10.26
N VAL A 351 -8.14 -2.53 9.24
CA VAL A 351 -7.56 -3.84 8.91
C VAL A 351 -6.10 -3.69 8.46
N GLN A 352 -5.78 -2.69 7.66
CA GLN A 352 -4.41 -2.40 7.21
C GLN A 352 -3.48 -2.04 8.38
N ARG A 353 -3.93 -1.17 9.30
CA ARG A 353 -3.19 -0.82 10.53
C ARG A 353 -2.99 -2.06 11.40
N LEU A 354 -4.06 -2.82 11.65
CA LEU A 354 -4.00 -4.06 12.41
C LEU A 354 -3.03 -5.08 11.78
N GLY A 355 -2.97 -5.10 10.46
CA GLY A 355 -2.05 -5.91 9.65
C GLY A 355 -0.57 -5.62 9.87
N ARG A 356 -0.22 -4.48 10.47
CA ARG A 356 1.16 -4.13 10.83
C ARG A 356 1.70 -4.93 12.01
N THR A 357 0.84 -5.51 12.84
CA THR A 357 1.21 -6.34 14.01
C THR A 357 0.89 -7.80 13.81
N GLY A 358 1.37 -8.66 14.69
CA GLY A 358 1.05 -10.10 14.69
C GLY A 358 1.56 -10.85 13.44
N ARG A 359 2.64 -10.40 12.80
CA ARG A 359 3.27 -11.10 11.67
C ARG A 359 3.80 -12.46 12.12
N ARG A 360 3.85 -13.44 11.20
CA ARG A 360 4.35 -14.81 11.44
C ARG A 360 3.58 -15.58 12.51
N GLY A 361 2.23 -15.44 12.53
CA GLY A 361 1.37 -16.21 13.46
C GLY A 361 1.23 -15.62 14.86
N GLY A 362 1.82 -14.46 15.14
CA GLY A 362 1.63 -13.76 16.40
C GLY A 362 0.23 -13.14 16.54
N VAL A 363 -0.14 -12.78 17.79
CA VAL A 363 -1.39 -12.06 18.08
C VAL A 363 -1.27 -10.62 17.57
N ALA A 364 -2.24 -10.17 16.78
CA ALA A 364 -2.31 -8.78 16.36
C ALA A 364 -2.93 -7.95 17.50
N GLU A 365 -2.18 -6.97 18.02
CA GLU A 365 -2.61 -6.13 19.13
C GLU A 365 -2.83 -4.68 18.68
N MET A 366 -4.03 -4.17 18.97
CA MET A 366 -4.39 -2.76 18.75
C MET A 366 -5.14 -2.19 19.93
N ARG A 367 -4.73 -1.01 20.36
CA ARG A 367 -5.35 -0.25 21.44
C ARG A 367 -5.89 1.06 20.91
N PHE A 368 -7.12 1.37 21.28
CA PHE A 368 -7.79 2.61 20.93
C PHE A 368 -7.91 3.49 22.17
N ALA A 369 -7.62 4.77 22.01
CA ALA A 369 -7.77 5.79 23.03
C ALA A 369 -8.64 6.94 22.49
N PHE A 370 -9.76 7.18 23.14
CA PHE A 370 -10.68 8.26 22.81
C PHE A 370 -10.67 9.30 23.91
N ARG A 371 -10.50 10.56 23.55
CA ARG A 371 -10.72 11.70 24.45
C ARG A 371 -12.01 12.41 24.03
N TRP A 372 -12.77 12.85 25.01
CA TRP A 372 -13.99 13.59 24.80
C TRP A 372 -14.05 14.81 25.72
N ASP A 373 -14.12 16.00 25.10
CA ASP A 373 -14.27 17.25 25.83
C ASP A 373 -15.73 17.43 26.32
N MET A 374 -15.92 17.26 27.61
CA MET A 374 -17.21 17.44 28.27
C MET A 374 -17.42 18.87 28.78
N SER A 375 -16.56 19.82 28.43
CA SER A 375 -16.62 21.20 28.90
C SER A 375 -17.65 22.07 28.15
N LEU A 376 -18.23 21.55 27.09
CA LEU A 376 -19.29 22.21 26.34
C LEU A 376 -20.60 22.17 27.15
N PRO A 377 -21.38 23.29 27.17
CA PRO A 377 -22.70 23.27 27.79
C PRO A 377 -23.58 22.20 27.19
N PRO A 378 -24.55 21.63 27.95
CA PRO A 378 -25.51 20.66 27.43
C PRO A 378 -26.13 21.18 26.14
N GLN A 379 -25.98 20.42 25.07
CA GLN A 379 -26.49 20.72 23.76
C GLN A 379 -27.56 19.70 23.37
N GLU A 380 -28.04 19.75 22.13
CA GLU A 380 -28.93 18.74 21.61
C GLU A 380 -28.32 17.35 21.76
N PHE A 381 -29.12 16.36 22.13
CA PHE A 381 -28.70 14.99 22.50
C PHE A 381 -27.68 14.38 21.54
N TYR A 382 -27.85 14.60 20.21
CA TYR A 382 -26.93 14.03 19.22
C TYR A 382 -25.51 14.65 19.27
N LYS A 383 -25.35 15.84 19.87
CA LYS A 383 -24.02 16.48 20.08
C LYS A 383 -23.34 16.00 21.35
N GLU A 384 -24.07 15.35 22.25
CA GLU A 384 -23.53 14.74 23.46
C GLU A 384 -22.99 13.34 23.23
N ILE A 385 -23.20 12.77 22.03
CA ILE A 385 -22.66 11.46 21.65
C ILE A 385 -21.27 11.64 21.04
N ASN A 386 -20.29 10.92 21.56
CA ASN A 386 -19.00 10.80 20.89
C ASN A 386 -19.11 9.85 19.69
N TRP A 387 -19.44 10.41 18.53
CA TRP A 387 -19.64 9.66 17.31
C TRP A 387 -18.40 8.91 16.85
N ASP A 388 -17.21 9.45 17.08
CA ASP A 388 -15.94 8.76 16.79
C ASP A 388 -15.83 7.43 17.56
N PHE A 389 -16.21 7.44 18.84
CA PHE A 389 -16.20 6.24 19.66
C PHE A 389 -17.24 5.21 19.15
N VAL A 390 -18.46 5.65 18.87
CA VAL A 390 -19.53 4.79 18.36
C VAL A 390 -19.16 4.19 17.02
N MET A 391 -18.63 5.02 16.09
CA MET A 391 -18.16 4.58 14.79
C MET A 391 -17.04 3.54 14.88
N CYS A 392 -16.07 3.76 15.78
CA CYS A 392 -15.00 2.79 15.99
C CYS A 392 -15.52 1.43 16.49
N ILE A 393 -16.45 1.42 17.42
CA ILE A 393 -17.09 0.18 17.89
C ILE A 393 -17.83 -0.50 16.75
N ALA A 394 -18.59 0.26 15.94
CA ALA A 394 -19.28 -0.27 14.77
C ALA A 394 -18.31 -0.90 13.75
N MET A 395 -17.20 -0.21 13.44
CA MET A 395 -16.16 -0.76 12.53
C MET A 395 -15.53 -2.04 13.07
N ILE A 396 -15.23 -2.08 14.38
CA ILE A 396 -14.69 -3.28 15.03
C ILE A 396 -15.69 -4.44 14.90
N LEU A 397 -16.98 -4.20 15.13
CA LEU A 397 -18.02 -5.21 15.02
C LEU A 397 -18.22 -5.69 13.57
N LEU A 398 -18.28 -4.76 12.61
CA LEU A 398 -18.36 -5.08 11.18
C LEU A 398 -17.21 -5.99 10.76
N TYR A 399 -15.98 -5.65 11.14
CA TYR A 399 -14.83 -6.48 10.78
C TYR A 399 -14.80 -7.81 11.52
N THR A 400 -15.05 -7.83 12.83
CA THR A 400 -14.84 -9.04 13.65
C THR A 400 -15.98 -10.03 13.55
N ARG A 401 -17.22 -9.57 13.43
CA ARG A 401 -18.43 -10.41 13.35
C ARG A 401 -18.86 -10.70 11.92
N GLU A 402 -18.96 -9.63 11.09
CA GLU A 402 -19.52 -9.72 9.73
C GLU A 402 -18.43 -9.95 8.67
N ARG A 403 -17.15 -9.82 9.03
CA ARG A 403 -16.02 -9.85 8.07
C ARG A 403 -16.21 -8.84 6.93
N TRP A 404 -16.98 -7.80 7.20
CA TRP A 404 -17.30 -6.76 6.24
C TRP A 404 -16.16 -5.76 6.09
N ILE A 405 -15.86 -5.40 4.86
CA ILE A 405 -14.96 -4.32 4.45
C ILE A 405 -15.71 -3.52 3.39
N GLU A 406 -15.48 -2.21 3.34
CA GLU A 406 -16.16 -1.31 2.41
C GLU A 406 -16.03 -1.82 0.97
N PRO A 407 -17.15 -1.87 0.21
CA PRO A 407 -17.10 -2.10 -1.23
C PRO A 407 -16.40 -0.91 -1.90
N MET A 408 -15.62 -1.20 -2.93
CA MET A 408 -14.96 -0.15 -3.70
C MET A 408 -15.92 0.42 -4.74
N TYR A 409 -15.98 1.74 -4.81
CA TYR A 409 -16.78 2.46 -5.80
C TYR A 409 -15.87 3.06 -6.86
N LEU A 410 -16.16 2.75 -8.12
CA LEU A 410 -15.51 3.44 -9.23
C LEU A 410 -16.16 4.82 -9.39
N PRO A 411 -15.38 5.91 -9.42
CA PRO A 411 -15.91 7.25 -9.63
C PRO A 411 -16.70 7.34 -10.95
N LYS A 412 -17.88 7.95 -10.91
CA LYS A 412 -18.70 8.19 -12.10
C LYS A 412 -18.29 9.50 -12.75
N LEU A 413 -18.03 9.46 -14.07
CA LEU A 413 -17.81 10.65 -14.92
C LEU A 413 -16.76 11.64 -14.38
N PRO A 414 -15.48 11.25 -14.23
CA PRO A 414 -14.44 12.14 -13.76
C PRO A 414 -14.01 13.14 -14.85
N TYR A 415 -14.81 14.16 -15.09
CA TYR A 415 -14.58 15.15 -16.17
C TYR A 415 -13.23 15.87 -16.06
N SER A 416 -12.76 16.16 -14.85
CA SER A 416 -11.44 16.75 -14.62
C SER A 416 -10.33 15.86 -15.15
N LEU A 417 -10.40 14.56 -14.86
CA LEU A 417 -9.45 13.58 -15.35
C LEU A 417 -9.51 13.44 -16.86
N LEU A 418 -10.70 13.40 -17.44
CA LEU A 418 -10.90 13.33 -18.89
C LEU A 418 -10.20 14.52 -19.58
N TYR A 419 -10.36 15.72 -19.06
CA TYR A 419 -9.65 16.91 -19.56
C TYR A 419 -8.13 16.73 -19.48
N HIS A 420 -7.59 16.37 -18.32
CA HIS A 420 -6.16 16.22 -18.13
C HIS A 420 -5.56 15.10 -19.00
N GLN A 421 -6.22 13.95 -19.10
CA GLN A 421 -5.75 12.84 -19.94
C GLN A 421 -5.81 13.18 -21.44
N THR A 422 -6.80 13.95 -21.86
CA THR A 422 -6.88 14.47 -23.24
C THR A 422 -5.73 15.40 -23.53
N MET A 423 -5.46 16.37 -22.64
CA MET A 423 -4.35 17.32 -22.81
C MET A 423 -2.99 16.62 -22.80
N SER A 424 -2.80 15.65 -21.92
CA SER A 424 -1.61 14.82 -21.86
C SER A 424 -1.39 14.03 -23.15
N TRP A 425 -2.46 13.50 -23.74
CA TRP A 425 -2.38 12.77 -25.00
C TRP A 425 -2.11 13.69 -26.19
N LEU A 426 -2.80 14.82 -26.28
CA LEU A 426 -2.55 15.83 -27.29
C LEU A 426 -1.10 16.33 -27.26
N SER A 427 -0.55 16.55 -26.05
CA SER A 427 0.85 16.93 -25.87
C SER A 427 1.82 15.90 -26.42
N SER A 428 1.50 14.61 -26.33
CA SER A 428 2.37 13.52 -26.81
C SER A 428 2.30 13.28 -28.32
N GLN A 429 1.13 13.56 -28.96
CA GLN A 429 0.85 13.21 -30.35
C GLN A 429 0.76 14.44 -31.27
N GLY A 430 0.74 15.66 -30.71
CA GLY A 430 0.52 16.89 -31.46
C GLY A 430 -0.93 17.09 -31.95
N SER A 431 -1.58 16.00 -32.39
CA SER A 431 -3.00 16.02 -32.76
C SER A 431 -3.63 14.63 -32.51
N VAL A 432 -4.92 14.60 -32.14
CA VAL A 432 -5.66 13.37 -31.90
C VAL A 432 -6.99 13.43 -32.63
N LYS A 433 -7.35 12.36 -33.33
CA LYS A 433 -8.66 12.28 -34.01
C LYS A 433 -9.78 12.17 -32.97
N PRO A 434 -10.96 12.81 -33.19
CA PRO A 434 -12.09 12.75 -32.25
C PRO A 434 -12.54 11.32 -31.90
N VAL A 435 -12.40 10.35 -32.82
CA VAL A 435 -12.70 8.94 -32.61
C VAL A 435 -11.82 8.30 -31.52
N SER A 436 -10.56 8.72 -31.42
CA SER A 436 -9.67 8.27 -30.35
C SER A 436 -10.11 8.74 -28.98
N TYR A 437 -10.84 9.85 -28.92
CA TYR A 437 -11.44 10.44 -27.74
C TYR A 437 -12.61 9.62 -27.20
N THR A 438 -13.41 9.04 -28.08
CA THR A 438 -14.56 8.20 -27.70
C THR A 438 -14.11 6.94 -26.98
N HIS A 439 -12.92 6.44 -27.24
CA HIS A 439 -12.38 5.28 -26.53
C HIS A 439 -11.91 5.61 -25.09
N LEU A 440 -11.37 6.80 -24.84
CA LEU A 440 -11.15 7.28 -23.45
C LEU A 440 -12.47 7.42 -22.69
N ARG A 441 -13.53 7.88 -23.38
CA ARG A 441 -14.87 8.01 -22.81
C ARG A 441 -15.61 6.68 -22.64
N ALA A 442 -15.31 5.65 -23.46
CA ALA A 442 -15.92 4.33 -23.36
C ALA A 442 -15.53 3.62 -22.04
N HIS A 443 -14.38 3.96 -21.45
CA HIS A 443 -14.02 3.50 -20.11
C HIS A 443 -14.95 4.05 -19.02
N GLU A 444 -15.50 5.24 -19.21
CA GLU A 444 -16.46 5.83 -18.29
C GLU A 444 -17.84 5.16 -18.35
N THR A 445 -18.25 4.66 -19.52
CA THR A 445 -19.59 4.09 -19.72
C THR A 445 -19.66 2.60 -19.44
N LYS A 446 -18.62 1.83 -19.70
CA LYS A 446 -18.57 0.38 -19.40
C LYS A 446 -18.42 0.06 -17.91
N ALA A 447 -17.84 0.96 -17.12
CA ALA A 447 -17.79 0.83 -15.66
C ALA A 447 -19.14 1.16 -14.98
N ASN A 448 -20.13 1.62 -15.73
CA ASN A 448 -21.44 2.08 -15.25
C ASN A 448 -22.63 1.21 -15.69
N LEU A 449 -22.38 0.11 -16.42
CA LEU A 449 -23.34 -0.95 -16.76
C LEU A 449 -23.01 -2.21 -15.98
#